data_60d4bf6e2e5dd9fa1bf5bbe6616b3344
#
_entry.id   60d4bf6e2e5dd9fa1bf5bbe6616b3344
#
_cell.length_a   1.000
_cell.length_b   1.000
_cell.length_c   1.000
_cell.angle_alpha   90.00
_cell.angle_beta   90.00
_cell.angle_gamma   90.00
#
_symmetry.space_group_name_H-M   'P 1'
#
loop_
_entity.id
_entity.type
_entity.pdbx_description
1 polymer ?
#
loop_
_entity_poly.entity_id
_entity_poly.type
_entity_poly.pdbx_seq_one_letter_code
_entity_poly.pdbx_strand_id
1 'polypeptide(L)'
;MGRRSKYSPELRERAVRMVFEHAPEYPTQWGAIRSVAEKIGCPVEVLRRWVRQAERDAGQRPGLTTDERARLKQLEKENFELRRANEILKKASAYFAQAELDRRAK
;
A
#
# COMPACT_ATOMS: atom_id res chain seq x y z
N MET A 1 -9.43 10.11 3.77
CA MET A 1 -10.14 8.85 3.55
C MET A 1 -9.85 8.27 2.20
N GLY A 2 -9.49 7.01 2.17
CA GLY A 2 -9.27 6.32 0.92
C GLY A 2 -10.56 6.14 0.13
N ARG A 3 -10.46 6.19 -1.17
CA ARG A 3 -11.58 5.86 -2.03
C ARG A 3 -11.85 4.36 -1.94
N ARG A 4 -13.12 3.99 -1.86
CA ARG A 4 -13.48 2.58 -1.98
C ARG A 4 -13.09 2.09 -3.36
N SER A 5 -12.52 0.88 -3.41
CA SER A 5 -12.28 0.24 -4.68
C SER A 5 -13.62 0.06 -5.39
N LYS A 6 -13.65 0.35 -6.68
CA LYS A 6 -14.82 0.15 -7.54
C LYS A 6 -15.16 -1.34 -7.67
N TYR A 7 -14.22 -2.20 -7.36
CA TYR A 7 -14.34 -3.65 -7.55
C TYR A 7 -14.20 -4.36 -6.20
N SER A 8 -15.03 -5.37 -5.98
CA SER A 8 -14.97 -6.15 -4.75
C SER A 8 -13.67 -7.00 -4.69
N PRO A 9 -13.21 -7.34 -3.49
CA PRO A 9 -12.06 -8.25 -3.38
C PRO A 9 -12.29 -9.59 -4.06
N GLU A 10 -13.52 -10.11 -4.02
CA GLU A 10 -13.88 -11.38 -4.67
C GLU A 10 -13.77 -11.30 -6.18
N LEU A 11 -14.22 -10.19 -6.77
CA LEU A 11 -14.10 -9.96 -8.20
C LEU A 11 -12.63 -9.86 -8.61
N ARG A 12 -11.83 -9.15 -7.82
CA ARG A 12 -10.39 -9.01 -8.06
C ARG A 12 -9.69 -10.37 -8.08
N GLU A 13 -9.94 -11.19 -7.06
CA GLU A 13 -9.36 -12.52 -6.97
C GLU A 13 -9.78 -13.41 -8.14
N ARG A 14 -11.06 -13.36 -8.49
CA ARG A 14 -11.58 -14.13 -9.62
C ARG A 14 -10.92 -13.71 -10.93
N ALA A 15 -10.79 -12.41 -11.14
CA ALA A 15 -10.18 -11.89 -12.36
C ALA A 15 -8.73 -12.33 -12.50
N VAL A 16 -7.96 -12.24 -11.41
CA VAL A 16 -6.56 -12.67 -11.39
C VAL A 16 -6.46 -14.17 -11.65
N ARG A 17 -7.31 -14.95 -11.01
CA ARG A 17 -7.33 -16.41 -11.21
C ARG A 17 -7.63 -16.77 -12.66
N MET A 18 -8.60 -16.08 -13.27
CA MET A 18 -8.93 -16.28 -14.69
C MET A 18 -7.73 -16.01 -15.59
N VAL A 19 -6.96 -14.96 -15.30
CA VAL A 19 -5.75 -14.65 -16.09
C VAL A 19 -4.77 -15.82 -16.02
N PHE A 20 -4.48 -16.32 -14.82
CA PHE A 20 -3.54 -17.42 -14.65
C PHE A 20 -4.04 -18.73 -15.28
N GLU A 21 -5.33 -19.02 -15.17
CA GLU A 21 -5.92 -20.23 -15.75
C GLU A 21 -5.90 -20.20 -17.29
N HIS A 22 -6.13 -19.04 -17.88
CA HIS A 22 -6.21 -18.88 -19.33
C HIS A 22 -4.91 -18.43 -19.98
N ALA A 23 -3.87 -18.15 -19.20
CA ALA A 23 -2.58 -17.71 -19.73
C ALA A 23 -2.02 -18.66 -20.81
N PRO A 24 -2.10 -20.00 -20.67
CA PRO A 24 -1.58 -20.91 -21.69
C PRO A 24 -2.32 -20.82 -23.05
N GLU A 25 -3.51 -20.29 -23.08
CA GLU A 25 -4.31 -20.17 -24.30
C GLU A 25 -3.87 -18.97 -25.17
N TYR A 26 -3.00 -18.11 -24.66
CA TYR A 26 -2.56 -16.91 -25.33
C TYR A 26 -1.04 -16.92 -25.51
N PRO A 27 -0.55 -16.30 -26.62
CA PRO A 27 0.91 -16.20 -26.83
C PRO A 27 1.65 -15.43 -25.74
N THR A 28 0.96 -14.46 -25.11
CA THR A 28 1.55 -13.64 -24.06
C THR A 28 0.57 -13.47 -22.91
N GLN A 29 1.11 -13.22 -21.71
CA GLN A 29 0.28 -12.92 -20.56
C GLN A 29 -0.58 -11.67 -20.81
N TRP A 30 -0.04 -10.70 -21.52
CA TRP A 30 -0.77 -9.48 -21.88
C TRP A 30 -2.07 -9.80 -22.62
N GLY A 31 -2.04 -10.76 -23.56
CA GLY A 31 -3.22 -11.20 -24.27
C GLY A 31 -4.28 -11.76 -23.34
N ALA A 32 -3.86 -12.56 -22.37
CA ALA A 32 -4.77 -13.11 -21.36
C ALA A 32 -5.37 -12.00 -20.50
N ILE A 33 -4.55 -11.05 -20.07
CA ILE A 33 -5.01 -9.91 -19.27
C ILE A 33 -6.05 -9.09 -20.01
N ARG A 34 -5.78 -8.79 -21.28
CA ARG A 34 -6.72 -8.01 -22.12
C ARG A 34 -8.05 -8.73 -22.27
N SER A 35 -8.01 -10.01 -22.54
CA SER A 35 -9.21 -10.81 -22.74
C SER A 35 -10.08 -10.86 -21.48
N VAL A 36 -9.47 -11.11 -20.33
CA VAL A 36 -10.19 -11.18 -19.06
C VAL A 36 -10.73 -9.81 -18.66
N ALA A 37 -9.93 -8.75 -18.84
CA ALA A 37 -10.36 -7.39 -18.56
C ALA A 37 -11.60 -7.01 -19.34
N GLU A 38 -11.64 -7.36 -20.63
CA GLU A 38 -12.79 -7.13 -21.48
C GLU A 38 -14.03 -7.87 -21.00
N LYS A 39 -13.89 -9.12 -20.62
CA LYS A 39 -15.00 -9.94 -20.11
C LYS A 39 -15.57 -9.42 -18.80
N ILE A 40 -14.71 -8.94 -17.92
CA ILE A 40 -15.12 -8.44 -16.60
C ILE A 40 -15.59 -6.99 -16.68
N GLY A 41 -15.12 -6.24 -17.69
CA GLY A 41 -15.46 -4.84 -17.83
C GLY A 41 -14.62 -3.91 -16.99
N CYS A 42 -13.37 -4.28 -16.71
CA CYS A 42 -12.44 -3.40 -16.00
C CYS A 42 -11.33 -2.92 -16.95
N PRO A 43 -10.69 -1.78 -16.64
CA PRO A 43 -9.55 -1.33 -17.42
C PRO A 43 -8.40 -2.33 -17.36
N VAL A 44 -7.74 -2.53 -18.50
CA VAL A 44 -6.61 -3.47 -18.63
C VAL A 44 -5.51 -3.15 -17.61
N GLU A 45 -5.21 -1.87 -17.43
CA GLU A 45 -4.16 -1.45 -16.49
C GLU A 45 -4.48 -1.79 -15.04
N VAL A 46 -5.75 -1.75 -14.67
CA VAL A 46 -6.19 -2.13 -13.32
C VAL A 46 -5.94 -3.63 -13.10
N LEU A 47 -6.38 -4.46 -14.06
CA LEU A 47 -6.18 -5.90 -13.96
C LEU A 47 -4.70 -6.26 -14.00
N ARG A 48 -3.91 -5.58 -14.83
CA ARG A 48 -2.47 -5.77 -14.88
C ARG A 48 -1.83 -5.54 -13.51
N ARG A 49 -2.21 -4.46 -12.81
CA ARG A 49 -1.70 -4.19 -11.47
C ARG A 49 -2.06 -5.29 -10.49
N TRP A 50 -3.28 -5.80 -10.55
CA TRP A 50 -3.72 -6.90 -9.70
C TRP A 50 -2.90 -8.17 -9.95
N VAL A 51 -2.67 -8.48 -11.21
CA VAL A 51 -1.89 -9.66 -11.61
C VAL A 51 -0.45 -9.52 -11.12
N ARG A 52 0.18 -8.36 -11.30
CA ARG A 52 1.55 -8.12 -10.83
C ARG A 52 1.66 -8.24 -9.32
N GLN A 53 0.68 -7.73 -8.59
CA GLN A 53 0.68 -7.85 -7.13
C GLN A 53 0.51 -9.30 -6.70
N ALA A 54 -0.37 -10.05 -7.36
CA ALA A 54 -0.53 -11.47 -7.07
C ALA A 54 0.76 -12.25 -7.32
N GLU A 55 1.48 -11.93 -8.37
CA GLU A 55 2.78 -12.54 -8.67
C GLU A 55 3.81 -12.22 -7.58
N ARG A 56 3.84 -10.99 -7.08
CA ARG A 56 4.73 -10.60 -5.97
C ARG A 56 4.36 -11.34 -4.70
N ASP A 57 3.07 -11.44 -4.40
CA ASP A 57 2.58 -12.14 -3.20
C ASP A 57 2.95 -13.62 -3.25
N ALA A 58 2.98 -14.20 -4.45
CA ALA A 58 3.39 -15.59 -4.65
C ALA A 58 4.91 -15.78 -4.77
N GLY A 59 5.69 -14.70 -4.69
CA GLY A 59 7.14 -14.75 -4.82
C GLY A 59 7.65 -14.96 -6.24
N GLN A 60 6.79 -14.85 -7.24
CA GLN A 60 7.14 -15.05 -8.65
C GLN A 60 7.76 -13.83 -9.29
N ARG A 61 7.68 -12.68 -8.61
CA ARG A 61 8.18 -11.40 -9.11
C ARG A 61 8.76 -10.60 -7.95
N PRO A 62 9.90 -9.91 -8.15
CA PRO A 62 10.46 -9.07 -7.10
C PRO A 62 9.53 -7.90 -6.78
N GLY A 63 9.51 -7.50 -5.53
CA GLY A 63 8.71 -6.39 -5.05
C GLY A 63 8.07 -6.72 -3.72
N LEU A 64 7.42 -5.73 -3.13
CA LEU A 64 6.77 -5.89 -1.83
C LEU A 64 5.47 -6.69 -1.98
N THR A 65 5.27 -7.62 -1.07
CA THR A 65 3.98 -8.30 -0.95
C THR A 65 2.94 -7.32 -0.40
N THR A 66 1.68 -7.69 -0.48
CA THR A 66 0.59 -6.89 0.09
C THR A 66 0.80 -6.67 1.58
N ASP A 67 1.16 -7.72 2.31
CA ASP A 67 1.41 -7.63 3.75
C ASP A 67 2.60 -6.73 4.07
N GLU A 68 3.68 -6.85 3.32
CA GLU A 68 4.86 -6.01 3.49
C GLU A 68 4.55 -4.54 3.21
N ARG A 69 3.75 -4.26 2.20
CA ARG A 69 3.29 -2.91 1.89
C ARG A 69 2.47 -2.32 3.02
N ALA A 70 1.53 -3.10 3.56
CA ALA A 70 0.71 -2.67 4.68
C ALA A 70 1.57 -2.39 5.91
N ARG A 71 2.54 -3.26 6.18
CA ARG A 71 3.47 -3.09 7.30
C ARG A 71 4.34 -1.84 7.14
N LEU A 72 4.85 -1.62 5.94
CA LEU A 72 5.64 -0.42 5.65
C LEU A 72 4.82 0.85 5.90
N LYS A 73 3.59 0.86 5.41
CA LYS A 73 2.69 2.00 5.60
C LYS A 73 2.41 2.26 7.06
N GLN A 74 2.19 1.20 7.84
CA GLN A 74 1.97 1.30 9.28
C GLN A 74 3.21 1.86 9.99
N LEU A 75 4.39 1.38 9.64
CA LEU A 75 5.64 1.85 10.22
C LEU A 75 5.93 3.31 9.87
N GLU A 76 5.61 3.73 8.66
CA GLU A 76 5.76 5.12 8.24
C GLU A 76 4.86 6.04 9.07
N LYS A 77 3.62 5.59 9.31
CA LYS A 77 2.68 6.33 10.13
C LYS A 77 3.17 6.46 11.56
N GLU A 78 3.59 5.34 12.16
CA GLU A 78 4.12 5.32 13.53
C GLU A 78 5.36 6.20 13.65
N ASN A 79 6.25 6.16 12.66
CA ASN A 79 7.44 6.98 12.63
C ASN A 79 7.10 8.47 12.60
N PHE A 80 6.13 8.85 11.77
CA PHE A 80 5.65 10.22 11.71
C PHE A 80 5.09 10.67 13.05
N GLU A 81 4.25 9.87 13.68
CA GLU A 81 3.65 10.18 14.98
C GLU A 81 4.70 10.29 16.08
N LEU A 82 5.67 9.40 16.10
CA LEU A 82 6.75 9.43 17.08
C LEU A 82 7.65 10.64 16.92
N ARG A 83 7.98 11.00 15.69
CA ARG A 83 8.77 12.21 15.42
C ARG A 83 8.03 13.46 15.84
N ARG A 84 6.74 13.50 15.61
CA ARG A 84 5.89 14.62 16.03
C ARG A 84 5.84 14.74 17.56
N ALA A 85 5.63 13.62 18.25
CA ALA A 85 5.61 13.59 19.71
C ALA A 85 6.96 14.02 20.27
N ASN A 86 8.05 13.56 19.67
CA ASN A 86 9.40 13.92 20.08
C ASN A 86 9.65 15.42 19.93
N GLU A 87 9.19 16.01 18.82
CA GLU A 87 9.31 17.44 18.58
C GLU A 87 8.53 18.27 19.61
N ILE A 88 7.32 17.83 19.94
CA ILE A 88 6.49 18.48 20.96
C ILE A 88 7.18 18.41 22.32
N LEU A 89 7.73 17.25 22.69
CA LEU A 89 8.45 17.07 23.95
C LEU A 89 9.70 17.94 24.03
N LYS A 90 10.43 18.06 22.95
CA LYS A 90 11.60 18.96 22.90
C LYS A 90 11.20 20.40 23.16
N LYS A 91 10.14 20.87 22.53
CA LYS A 91 9.64 22.23 22.71
C LYS A 91 9.14 22.45 24.12
N ALA A 92 8.42 21.50 24.68
CA ALA A 92 7.94 21.57 26.05
C ALA A 92 9.10 21.60 27.05
N SER A 93 10.12 20.77 26.84
CA SER A 93 11.31 20.73 27.70
C SER A 93 12.05 22.07 27.68
N ALA A 94 12.20 22.65 26.51
CA ALA A 94 12.83 23.97 26.35
C ALA A 94 12.03 25.06 27.10
N TYR A 95 10.71 25.01 26.95
CA TYR A 95 9.81 25.94 27.64
C TYR A 95 9.94 25.84 29.16
N PHE A 96 9.91 24.63 29.70
CA PHE A 96 10.02 24.39 31.14
C PHE A 96 11.39 24.78 31.67
N ALA A 97 12.45 24.53 30.90
CA ALA A 97 13.79 24.95 31.31
C ALA A 97 13.89 26.48 31.38
N GLN A 98 13.33 27.18 30.42
CA GLN A 98 13.32 28.64 30.40
C GLN A 98 12.50 29.20 31.57
N ALA A 99 11.33 28.61 31.82
CA ALA A 99 10.49 29.03 32.95
C ALA A 99 11.19 28.85 34.29
N GLU A 100 11.98 27.77 34.46
CA GLU A 100 12.76 27.54 35.69
C GLU A 100 13.86 28.58 35.85
N LEU A 101 14.55 28.91 34.76
CA LEU A 101 15.59 29.96 34.81
C LEU A 101 15.00 31.32 35.14
N ASP A 102 13.87 31.68 34.57
CA ASP A 102 13.19 32.95 34.84
C ASP A 102 12.78 33.03 36.33
N ARG A 103 12.31 31.93 36.88
CA ARG A 103 11.92 31.88 38.29
C ARG A 103 13.11 32.06 39.22
N ARG A 104 14.28 31.51 38.89
CA ARG A 104 15.50 31.63 39.67
C ARG A 104 16.15 33.01 39.57
N ALA A 105 15.90 33.72 38.53
CA ALA A 105 16.50 35.03 38.28
C ALA A 105 15.99 36.13 39.21
N LYS A 106 14.97 35.89 40.02
CA LYS A 106 14.47 36.87 40.98
C LYS A 106 15.30 36.92 42.23
#